data_96be4bdf6f5ee71f5552885c10191581
#
_entry.id   96be4bdf6f5ee71f5552885c10191581
#
_cell.length_a   1.000
_cell.length_b   1.000
_cell.length_c   1.000
_cell.angle_alpha   90.00
_cell.angle_beta   90.00
_cell.angle_gamma   90.00
#
_symmetry.space_group_name_H-M   'P 1'
#
loop_
_entity.id
_entity.type
_entity.pdbx_description
1 polymer ?
#
loop_
_entity_poly.entity_id
_entity_poly.type
_entity_poly.pdbx_seq_one_letter_code
_entity_poly.pdbx_strand_id
1 'polypeptide(L)'
;MTNNHSISIPLFLKVYDNALRDLGNILSNTGYQKVVIYFGNDLIDLFGNTVMESLSNAGIEVLSYRELDVMDMQEIMELAFSLPGKTQAVLGIGGGKVIDAAKYICYLKKLPFVSIPTSTSSDGFASSSASLVLEGRRTSVPAKMASGIVVDTQVIRTAPEKFIYSGIGDMISKITSLYDWLYEEKNGKTQIDDFAMMIAKKAVNSFVRTPYENIKDQLFLKELVDSLAMSGMANEIAGSSAPVSGSEHLISHALDKILEKPQLHGVQVGIATYLMSKVQDHRYIRVDTVLEQTGFYNYVKTLKMEKAAFMDAVDMAPEIKPGRHTYLHEEKYRELAKKLLCEDERLNDILI
;
A
#
# COMPACT_ATOMS: atom_id res chain seq x y z
N MET A 1 -10.79 -21.38 21.84
CA MET A 1 -9.34 -21.28 22.08
C MET A 1 -9.01 -19.81 22.15
N THR A 2 -8.37 -19.34 23.21
CA THR A 2 -7.91 -17.94 23.31
C THR A 2 -6.76 -17.78 22.33
N ASN A 3 -6.96 -16.99 21.27
CA ASN A 3 -5.88 -16.64 20.36
C ASN A 3 -4.83 -15.81 21.12
N ASN A 4 -3.64 -16.36 21.28
CA ASN A 4 -2.49 -15.58 21.74
C ASN A 4 -2.06 -14.67 20.60
N HIS A 5 -2.29 -13.37 20.73
CA HIS A 5 -1.81 -12.39 19.75
C HIS A 5 -0.31 -12.18 19.94
N SER A 6 0.45 -12.32 18.88
CA SER A 6 1.84 -11.83 18.80
C SER A 6 1.83 -10.58 17.91
N ILE A 7 1.76 -9.41 18.53
CA ILE A 7 1.63 -8.15 17.81
C ILE A 7 3.03 -7.60 17.53
N SER A 8 3.38 -7.47 16.27
CA SER A 8 4.58 -6.76 15.80
C SER A 8 4.16 -5.40 15.23
N ILE A 9 4.76 -4.34 15.74
CA ILE A 9 4.56 -2.97 15.26
C ILE A 9 5.94 -2.33 15.03
N PRO A 10 6.04 -1.25 14.21
CA PRO A 10 7.29 -0.52 14.09
C PRO A 10 7.80 0.00 15.44
N LEU A 11 9.11 -0.01 15.63
CA LEU A 11 9.74 0.60 16.82
C LEU A 11 9.44 2.11 16.90
N PHE A 12 9.28 2.73 15.73
CA PHE A 12 8.89 4.14 15.62
C PHE A 12 8.10 4.38 14.33
N LEU A 13 7.16 5.32 14.43
CA LEU A 13 6.46 5.95 13.31
C LEU A 13 6.59 7.46 13.48
N LYS A 14 7.27 8.12 12.55
CA LYS A 14 7.51 9.57 12.55
C LYS A 14 6.86 10.18 11.32
N VAL A 15 5.87 11.05 11.51
CA VAL A 15 5.08 11.68 10.45
C VAL A 15 4.97 13.17 10.72
N TYR A 16 5.85 13.97 10.12
CA TYR A 16 5.89 15.43 10.28
C TYR A 16 6.70 16.12 9.17
N ASP A 17 6.56 17.44 9.06
CA ASP A 17 7.29 18.24 8.07
C ASP A 17 8.80 18.26 8.35
N ASN A 18 9.62 18.11 7.31
CA ASN A 18 11.08 18.06 7.37
C ASN A 18 11.67 16.86 8.13
N ALA A 19 10.96 15.77 8.23
CA ALA A 19 11.43 14.55 8.90
C ALA A 19 12.74 13.99 8.28
N LEU A 20 12.99 14.21 6.99
CA LEU A 20 14.25 13.82 6.35
C LEU A 20 15.47 14.57 6.90
N ARG A 21 15.31 15.84 7.30
CA ARG A 21 16.40 16.62 7.94
C ARG A 21 16.73 16.11 9.33
N ASP A 22 15.78 15.45 9.98
CA ASP A 22 15.94 14.91 11.33
C ASP A 22 16.23 13.41 11.35
N LEU A 23 16.41 12.80 10.18
CA LEU A 23 16.56 11.34 10.02
C LEU A 23 17.72 10.79 10.87
N GLY A 24 18.85 11.47 10.92
CA GLY A 24 20.01 11.09 11.72
C GLY A 24 19.67 11.01 13.22
N ASN A 25 18.99 12.02 13.76
CA ASN A 25 18.56 12.04 15.16
C ASN A 25 17.54 10.94 15.46
N ILE A 26 16.62 10.68 14.53
CA ILE A 26 15.65 9.60 14.66
C ILE A 26 16.36 8.24 14.77
N LEU A 27 17.34 7.99 13.89
CA LEU A 27 18.05 6.73 13.83
C LEU A 27 19.07 6.57 14.97
N SER A 28 19.69 7.64 15.46
CA SER A 28 20.65 7.57 16.57
C SER A 28 20.05 6.93 17.83
N ASN A 29 18.74 7.11 18.04
CA ASN A 29 18.01 6.51 19.16
C ASN A 29 17.74 4.99 18.99
N THR A 30 18.02 4.43 17.83
CA THR A 30 17.80 2.99 17.53
C THR A 30 19.07 2.16 17.68
N GLY A 31 20.22 2.80 17.80
CA GLY A 31 21.53 2.14 17.85
C GLY A 31 22.09 1.76 16.46
N TYR A 32 21.44 2.14 15.36
CA TYR A 32 21.94 1.89 14.01
C TYR A 32 23.03 2.90 13.65
N GLN A 33 24.27 2.45 13.57
CA GLN A 33 25.44 3.27 13.27
C GLN A 33 25.96 3.08 11.85
N LYS A 34 25.58 1.98 11.17
CA LYS A 34 26.06 1.62 9.83
C LYS A 34 24.89 1.19 8.96
N VAL A 35 24.61 1.99 7.94
CA VAL A 35 23.43 1.81 7.10
C VAL A 35 23.79 1.68 5.62
N VAL A 36 22.91 1.03 4.87
CA VAL A 36 22.85 1.06 3.41
C VAL A 36 21.57 1.77 3.00
N ILE A 37 21.63 2.57 1.94
CA ILE A 37 20.47 3.36 1.48
C ILE A 37 20.15 3.01 0.04
N TYR A 38 18.88 2.70 -0.21
CA TYR A 38 18.31 2.59 -1.54
C TYR A 38 17.34 3.74 -1.78
N PHE A 39 17.58 4.48 -2.85
CA PHE A 39 16.71 5.56 -3.31
C PHE A 39 15.88 5.10 -4.51
N GLY A 40 14.68 5.65 -4.67
CA GLY A 40 13.98 5.57 -5.95
C GLY A 40 14.65 6.45 -7.00
N ASN A 41 14.28 6.26 -8.28
CA ASN A 41 14.86 7.02 -9.39
C ASN A 41 14.73 8.54 -9.19
N ASP A 42 15.76 9.26 -9.52
CA ASP A 42 15.91 10.73 -9.42
C ASP A 42 15.84 11.28 -7.99
N LEU A 43 15.75 10.42 -6.96
CA LEU A 43 15.61 10.87 -5.58
C LEU A 43 16.96 11.18 -4.89
N ILE A 44 18.06 10.68 -5.41
CA ILE A 44 19.40 11.09 -4.92
C ILE A 44 19.62 12.57 -5.19
N ASP A 45 19.24 13.05 -6.37
CA ASP A 45 19.40 14.46 -6.73
C ASP A 45 18.48 15.36 -5.88
N LEU A 46 17.28 14.88 -5.54
CA LEU A 46 16.29 15.65 -4.78
C LEU A 46 16.57 15.65 -3.27
N PHE A 47 16.94 14.52 -2.71
CA PHE A 47 16.98 14.32 -1.25
C PHE A 47 18.33 13.83 -0.72
N GLY A 48 19.23 13.37 -1.59
CA GLY A 48 20.49 12.75 -1.18
C GLY A 48 21.32 13.64 -0.27
N ASN A 49 21.52 14.91 -0.61
CA ASN A 49 22.29 15.85 0.21
C ASN A 49 21.67 16.02 1.61
N THR A 50 20.35 16.22 1.70
CA THR A 50 19.64 16.38 2.98
C THR A 50 19.77 15.13 3.85
N VAL A 51 19.62 13.95 3.27
CA VAL A 51 19.73 12.67 3.97
C VAL A 51 21.16 12.43 4.46
N MET A 52 22.16 12.61 3.59
CA MET A 52 23.56 12.39 3.93
C MET A 52 24.07 13.35 4.99
N GLU A 53 23.70 14.63 4.92
CA GLU A 53 24.02 15.63 5.94
C GLU A 53 23.40 15.26 7.29
N SER A 54 22.12 14.88 7.31
CA SER A 54 21.43 14.48 8.52
C SER A 54 22.10 13.28 9.19
N LEU A 55 22.45 12.24 8.41
CA LEU A 55 23.09 11.03 8.94
C LEU A 55 24.53 11.32 9.43
N SER A 56 25.29 12.10 8.68
CA SER A 56 26.66 12.49 9.04
C SER A 56 26.70 13.28 10.34
N ASN A 57 25.78 14.23 10.52
CA ASN A 57 25.69 15.05 11.75
C ASN A 57 25.36 14.20 12.98
N ALA A 58 24.69 13.06 12.80
CA ALA A 58 24.39 12.11 13.86
C ALA A 58 25.46 11.00 14.02
N GLY A 59 26.56 11.05 13.26
CA GLY A 59 27.64 10.07 13.33
C GLY A 59 27.29 8.70 12.74
N ILE A 60 26.29 8.64 11.84
CA ILE A 60 25.87 7.40 11.18
C ILE A 60 26.67 7.22 9.88
N GLU A 61 27.39 6.11 9.78
CA GLU A 61 28.19 5.74 8.60
C GLU A 61 27.29 5.16 7.51
N VAL A 62 27.29 5.77 6.34
CA VAL A 62 26.63 5.22 5.14
C VAL A 62 27.63 4.33 4.40
N LEU A 63 27.46 3.03 4.47
CA LEU A 63 28.35 2.04 3.86
C LEU A 63 28.26 2.04 2.33
N SER A 64 27.06 2.21 1.82
CA SER A 64 26.78 2.40 0.39
C SER A 64 25.40 3.01 0.18
N TYR A 65 25.23 3.69 -0.95
CA TYR A 65 23.93 4.17 -1.39
C TYR A 65 23.84 4.12 -2.92
N ARG A 66 22.63 3.93 -3.44
CA ARG A 66 22.35 3.98 -4.87
C ARG A 66 20.86 4.11 -5.16
N GLU A 67 20.53 4.46 -6.37
CA GLU A 67 19.16 4.33 -6.88
C GLU A 67 18.84 2.88 -7.21
N LEU A 68 17.56 2.53 -7.04
CA LEU A 68 17.04 1.20 -7.24
C LEU A 68 15.67 1.29 -7.93
N ASP A 69 15.59 0.82 -9.16
CA ASP A 69 14.36 0.63 -9.94
C ASP A 69 14.19 -0.83 -10.34
N VAL A 70 14.44 -1.72 -9.40
CA VAL A 70 14.40 -3.16 -9.61
C VAL A 70 13.21 -3.75 -8.90
N MET A 71 12.49 -4.60 -9.59
CA MET A 71 11.41 -5.41 -9.01
C MET A 71 11.62 -6.91 -9.26
N ASP A 72 12.59 -7.28 -10.10
CA ASP A 72 12.90 -8.67 -10.39
C ASP A 72 13.49 -9.38 -9.16
N MET A 73 12.94 -10.54 -8.83
CA MET A 73 13.30 -11.32 -7.64
C MET A 73 14.77 -11.73 -7.65
N GLN A 74 15.31 -12.12 -8.82
CA GLN A 74 16.68 -12.57 -8.93
C GLN A 74 17.66 -11.42 -8.67
N GLU A 75 17.42 -10.25 -9.28
CA GLU A 75 18.25 -9.07 -9.06
C GLU A 75 18.20 -8.61 -7.60
N ILE A 76 17.04 -8.69 -6.95
CA ILE A 76 16.90 -8.37 -5.53
C ILE A 76 17.67 -9.35 -4.64
N MET A 77 17.69 -10.64 -4.98
CA MET A 77 18.52 -11.61 -4.27
C MET A 77 20.01 -11.31 -4.43
N GLU A 78 20.48 -10.96 -5.63
CA GLU A 78 21.86 -10.57 -5.86
C GLU A 78 22.26 -9.34 -5.02
N LEU A 79 21.36 -8.36 -4.92
CA LEU A 79 21.54 -7.21 -4.05
C LEU A 79 21.63 -7.58 -2.58
N ALA A 80 20.79 -8.50 -2.13
CA ALA A 80 20.86 -8.99 -0.76
C ALA A 80 22.20 -9.68 -0.46
N PHE A 81 22.71 -10.49 -1.38
CA PHE A 81 24.01 -11.15 -1.20
C PHE A 81 25.20 -10.18 -1.25
N SER A 82 25.11 -9.09 -2.00
CA SER A 82 26.17 -8.08 -2.14
C SER A 82 26.20 -7.03 -1.02
N LEU A 83 25.26 -7.05 -0.07
CA LEU A 83 25.26 -6.12 1.05
C LEU A 83 26.57 -6.20 1.86
N PRO A 84 27.17 -5.03 2.23
CA PRO A 84 28.33 -4.99 3.12
C PRO A 84 28.07 -5.74 4.43
N GLY A 85 29.01 -6.61 4.84
CA GLY A 85 28.82 -7.48 6.01
C GLY A 85 28.67 -6.77 7.36
N LYS A 86 28.94 -5.45 7.42
CA LYS A 86 28.80 -4.62 8.62
C LYS A 86 27.45 -3.85 8.65
N THR A 87 26.58 -4.05 7.67
CA THR A 87 25.28 -3.37 7.60
C THR A 87 24.41 -3.72 8.81
N GLN A 88 23.93 -2.69 9.49
CA GLN A 88 23.06 -2.84 10.68
C GLN A 88 21.59 -2.57 10.35
N ALA A 89 21.32 -1.70 9.37
CA ALA A 89 19.98 -1.44 8.85
C ALA A 89 20.05 -1.02 7.38
N VAL A 90 18.95 -1.20 6.67
CA VAL A 90 18.77 -0.70 5.30
C VAL A 90 17.63 0.32 5.29
N LEU A 91 17.87 1.45 4.66
CA LEU A 91 16.89 2.51 4.45
C LEU A 91 16.39 2.42 3.00
N GLY A 92 15.07 2.39 2.83
CA GLY A 92 14.43 2.51 1.51
C GLY A 92 13.72 3.86 1.41
N ILE A 93 14.18 4.74 0.52
CA ILE A 93 13.68 6.10 0.34
C ILE A 93 13.02 6.20 -1.03
N GLY A 94 11.69 6.32 -1.08
CA GLY A 94 11.00 6.46 -2.35
C GLY A 94 9.59 5.90 -2.41
N GLY A 95 9.14 5.56 -3.61
CA GLY A 95 7.85 4.93 -3.86
C GLY A 95 7.87 3.41 -3.64
N GLY A 96 6.73 2.77 -3.95
CA GLY A 96 6.51 1.35 -3.66
C GLY A 96 7.61 0.41 -4.18
N LYS A 97 8.19 0.65 -5.36
CA LYS A 97 9.23 -0.21 -5.94
C LYS A 97 10.45 -0.34 -5.03
N VAL A 98 11.08 0.78 -4.68
CA VAL A 98 12.28 0.76 -3.82
C VAL A 98 11.95 0.31 -2.41
N ILE A 99 10.77 0.66 -1.89
CA ILE A 99 10.31 0.22 -0.56
C ILE A 99 10.19 -1.31 -0.53
N ASP A 100 9.53 -1.92 -1.52
CA ASP A 100 9.33 -3.37 -1.57
C ASP A 100 10.64 -4.12 -1.82
N ALA A 101 11.52 -3.61 -2.70
CA ALA A 101 12.84 -4.19 -2.94
C ALA A 101 13.72 -4.13 -1.67
N ALA A 102 13.86 -2.97 -1.03
CA ALA A 102 14.64 -2.81 0.20
C ALA A 102 14.07 -3.64 1.37
N LYS A 103 12.74 -3.69 1.50
CA LYS A 103 12.04 -4.54 2.47
C LYS A 103 12.39 -6.01 2.28
N TYR A 104 12.34 -6.50 1.04
CA TYR A 104 12.62 -7.90 0.74
C TYR A 104 14.11 -8.25 0.90
N ILE A 105 15.03 -7.37 0.52
CA ILE A 105 16.47 -7.48 0.81
C ILE A 105 16.69 -7.68 2.33
N CYS A 106 16.05 -6.84 3.15
CA CYS A 106 16.13 -6.93 4.61
C CYS A 106 15.53 -8.23 5.15
N TYR A 107 14.42 -8.68 4.58
CA TYR A 107 13.81 -9.95 4.93
C TYR A 107 14.76 -11.13 4.71
N LEU A 108 15.40 -11.21 3.55
CA LEU A 108 16.38 -12.25 3.21
C LEU A 108 17.60 -12.22 4.14
N LYS A 109 18.09 -11.03 4.48
CA LYS A 109 19.28 -10.83 5.32
C LYS A 109 18.98 -10.79 6.81
N LYS A 110 17.70 -10.83 7.22
CA LYS A 110 17.25 -10.66 8.61
C LYS A 110 17.76 -9.36 9.24
N LEU A 111 17.81 -8.29 8.45
CA LEU A 111 18.23 -6.96 8.87
C LEU A 111 17.02 -6.07 9.17
N PRO A 112 17.15 -5.08 10.06
CA PRO A 112 16.18 -4.02 10.22
C PRO A 112 15.99 -3.24 8.91
N PHE A 113 14.72 -2.97 8.56
CA PHE A 113 14.32 -2.13 7.44
C PHE A 113 13.70 -0.84 7.96
N VAL A 114 14.16 0.31 7.47
CA VAL A 114 13.54 1.61 7.71
C VAL A 114 12.88 2.09 6.43
N SER A 115 11.57 2.23 6.48
CA SER A 115 10.75 2.68 5.36
C SER A 115 10.62 4.20 5.36
N ILE A 116 10.99 4.84 4.26
CA ILE A 116 10.95 6.31 4.09
C ILE A 116 10.20 6.60 2.80
N PRO A 117 8.84 6.49 2.80
CA PRO A 117 8.05 6.72 1.61
C PRO A 117 8.07 8.20 1.20
N THR A 118 8.23 8.45 -0.09
CA THR A 118 8.12 9.79 -0.71
C THR A 118 6.77 10.00 -1.40
N SER A 119 5.88 9.02 -1.33
CA SER A 119 4.53 9.08 -1.85
C SER A 119 3.58 8.22 -1.01
N THR A 120 2.29 8.53 -1.07
CA THR A 120 1.21 7.85 -0.32
C THR A 120 0.40 6.92 -1.21
N SER A 121 1.04 6.20 -2.16
CA SER A 121 0.30 5.46 -3.19
C SER A 121 -0.45 4.20 -2.70
N SER A 122 -0.05 3.64 -1.56
CA SER A 122 -0.68 2.48 -0.90
C SER A 122 -0.13 2.26 0.50
N ASP A 123 -0.68 1.29 1.24
CA ASP A 123 -0.21 0.86 2.56
C ASP A 123 1.08 -0.01 2.51
N GLY A 124 1.62 -0.26 1.31
CA GLY A 124 2.81 -1.10 1.10
C GLY A 124 4.04 -0.68 1.88
N PHE A 125 4.20 0.62 2.19
CA PHE A 125 5.33 1.12 2.98
C PHE A 125 5.33 0.63 4.44
N ALA A 126 4.18 0.18 4.95
CA ALA A 126 3.99 -0.27 6.32
C ALA A 126 3.57 -1.75 6.41
N SER A 127 3.29 -2.41 5.30
CA SER A 127 2.84 -3.81 5.29
C SER A 127 4.00 -4.80 5.37
N SER A 128 3.69 -6.05 5.73
CA SER A 128 4.61 -7.19 5.76
C SER A 128 4.71 -7.95 4.43
N SER A 129 4.17 -7.39 3.37
CA SER A 129 4.25 -7.97 2.02
C SER A 129 5.11 -7.09 1.10
N ALA A 130 5.70 -7.69 0.09
CA ALA A 130 6.39 -7.00 -0.99
C ALA A 130 5.81 -7.43 -2.34
N SER A 131 5.62 -6.49 -3.27
CA SER A 131 5.15 -6.76 -4.62
C SER A 131 6.34 -6.78 -5.58
N LEU A 132 6.77 -7.98 -5.99
CA LEU A 132 7.95 -8.22 -6.81
C LEU A 132 7.58 -8.89 -8.12
N VAL A 133 8.54 -8.94 -9.05
CA VAL A 133 8.40 -9.68 -10.30
C VAL A 133 9.10 -11.03 -10.16
N LEU A 134 8.34 -12.10 -10.32
CA LEU A 134 8.80 -13.47 -10.34
C LEU A 134 8.43 -14.09 -11.70
N GLU A 135 9.43 -14.55 -12.45
CA GLU A 135 9.23 -15.12 -13.78
C GLU A 135 8.41 -14.21 -14.71
N GLY A 136 8.71 -12.90 -14.71
CA GLY A 136 8.04 -11.91 -15.53
C GLY A 136 6.62 -11.52 -15.05
N ARG A 137 6.17 -12.03 -13.88
CA ARG A 137 4.85 -11.77 -13.32
C ARG A 137 4.92 -11.07 -11.99
N ARG A 138 4.14 -10.00 -11.83
CA ARG A 138 4.01 -9.30 -10.56
C ARG A 138 3.33 -10.20 -9.53
N THR A 139 4.00 -10.44 -8.41
CA THR A 139 3.59 -11.38 -7.37
C THR A 139 3.77 -10.75 -6.00
N SER A 140 2.76 -10.85 -5.14
CA SER A 140 2.88 -10.46 -3.74
C SER A 140 3.54 -11.60 -2.97
N VAL A 141 4.68 -11.31 -2.35
CA VAL A 141 5.45 -12.26 -1.55
C VAL A 141 5.50 -11.85 -0.09
N PRO A 142 5.55 -12.81 0.85
CA PRO A 142 5.77 -12.51 2.26
C PRO A 142 7.12 -11.80 2.46
N ALA A 143 7.11 -10.80 3.32
CA ALA A 143 8.30 -10.11 3.77
C ALA A 143 8.18 -9.84 5.28
N LYS A 144 8.82 -8.80 5.78
CA LYS A 144 8.69 -8.35 7.16
C LYS A 144 8.35 -6.86 7.18
N MET A 145 7.47 -6.48 8.07
CA MET A 145 7.13 -5.07 8.30
C MET A 145 8.37 -4.25 8.66
N ALA A 146 8.38 -2.98 8.27
CA ALA A 146 9.46 -2.06 8.59
C ALA A 146 9.68 -1.95 10.12
N SER A 147 10.95 -1.98 10.54
CA SER A 147 11.34 -1.74 11.93
C SER A 147 11.10 -0.29 12.35
N GLY A 148 11.13 0.64 11.39
CA GLY A 148 10.80 2.04 11.58
C GLY A 148 10.24 2.66 10.31
N ILE A 149 9.38 3.65 10.48
CA ILE A 149 8.76 4.39 9.38
C ILE A 149 8.99 5.88 9.62
N VAL A 150 9.52 6.57 8.61
CA VAL A 150 9.71 8.01 8.62
C VAL A 150 9.05 8.62 7.40
N VAL A 151 8.07 9.49 7.61
CA VAL A 151 7.35 10.17 6.54
C VAL A 151 7.50 11.67 6.69
N ASP A 152 8.13 12.27 5.70
CA ASP A 152 8.21 13.73 5.58
C ASP A 152 6.97 14.23 4.85
N THR A 153 6.06 14.88 5.58
CA THR A 153 4.79 15.36 5.02
C THR A 153 4.98 16.47 3.99
N GLN A 154 6.06 17.22 4.06
CA GLN A 154 6.40 18.19 3.02
C GLN A 154 6.79 17.50 1.70
N VAL A 155 7.56 16.42 1.77
CA VAL A 155 7.89 15.60 0.60
C VAL A 155 6.62 15.02 -0.03
N ILE A 156 5.74 14.43 0.77
CA ILE A 156 4.45 13.89 0.29
C ILE A 156 3.62 14.97 -0.41
N ARG A 157 3.57 16.19 0.16
CA ARG A 157 2.79 17.31 -0.41
C ARG A 157 3.30 17.75 -1.78
N THR A 158 4.59 17.66 -2.01
CA THR A 158 5.22 18.03 -3.29
C THR A 158 5.19 16.92 -4.34
N ALA A 159 4.89 15.69 -3.93
CA ALA A 159 4.75 14.57 -4.84
C ALA A 159 3.57 14.75 -5.82
N PRO A 160 3.61 14.12 -7.00
CA PRO A 160 2.49 14.16 -7.94
C PRO A 160 1.19 13.66 -7.33
N GLU A 161 0.09 14.41 -7.54
CA GLU A 161 -1.24 14.15 -6.94
C GLU A 161 -1.79 12.74 -7.25
N LYS A 162 -1.38 12.16 -8.37
CA LYS A 162 -1.76 10.79 -8.74
C LYS A 162 -1.46 9.77 -7.63
N PHE A 163 -0.41 10.00 -6.83
CA PHE A 163 -0.07 9.13 -5.70
C PHE A 163 -0.99 9.34 -4.51
N ILE A 164 -1.50 10.57 -4.31
CA ILE A 164 -2.51 10.85 -3.28
C ILE A 164 -3.82 10.16 -3.67
N TYR A 165 -4.27 10.30 -4.93
CA TYR A 165 -5.46 9.57 -5.41
C TYR A 165 -5.32 8.06 -5.27
N SER A 166 -4.15 7.52 -5.58
CA SER A 166 -3.87 6.10 -5.37
C SER A 166 -4.00 5.71 -3.90
N GLY A 167 -3.44 6.49 -2.97
CA GLY A 167 -3.57 6.24 -1.54
C GLY A 167 -5.01 6.34 -1.03
N ILE A 168 -5.79 7.29 -1.54
CA ILE A 168 -7.23 7.42 -1.23
C ILE A 168 -7.97 6.14 -1.64
N GLY A 169 -7.77 5.67 -2.86
CA GLY A 169 -8.40 4.44 -3.37
C GLY A 169 -8.00 3.20 -2.56
N ASP A 170 -6.71 3.08 -2.23
CA ASP A 170 -6.24 2.00 -1.38
C ASP A 170 -6.80 2.08 0.05
N MET A 171 -6.89 3.29 0.63
CA MET A 171 -7.42 3.44 1.99
C MET A 171 -8.92 3.15 2.07
N ILE A 172 -9.72 3.63 1.11
CA ILE A 172 -11.17 3.42 1.10
C ILE A 172 -11.56 1.95 0.90
N SER A 173 -10.70 1.15 0.26
CA SER A 173 -10.92 -0.27 0.01
C SER A 173 -11.11 -1.10 1.27
N LYS A 174 -10.64 -0.60 2.43
CA LYS A 174 -10.80 -1.29 3.70
C LYS A 174 -12.27 -1.42 4.12
N ILE A 175 -13.16 -0.66 3.51
CA ILE A 175 -14.63 -0.82 3.69
C ILE A 175 -15.10 -2.14 3.08
N THR A 176 -14.66 -2.47 1.87
CA THR A 176 -15.08 -3.67 1.14
C THR A 176 -14.27 -4.91 1.53
N SER A 177 -12.96 -4.76 1.73
CA SER A 177 -12.10 -5.88 2.14
C SER A 177 -12.48 -6.47 3.50
N LEU A 178 -12.84 -5.63 4.48
CA LEU A 178 -13.33 -6.11 5.78
C LEU A 178 -14.65 -6.85 5.66
N TYR A 179 -15.50 -6.46 4.70
CA TYR A 179 -16.77 -7.13 4.46
C TYR A 179 -16.57 -8.45 3.71
N ASP A 180 -15.62 -8.53 2.81
CA ASP A 180 -15.17 -9.81 2.23
C ASP A 180 -14.63 -10.76 3.31
N TRP A 181 -13.82 -10.26 4.25
CA TRP A 181 -13.26 -11.09 5.31
C TRP A 181 -14.34 -11.66 6.24
N LEU A 182 -15.36 -10.84 6.58
CA LEU A 182 -16.56 -11.32 7.29
C LEU A 182 -17.34 -12.38 6.49
N TYR A 183 -17.39 -12.22 5.18
CA TYR A 183 -18.04 -13.18 4.29
C TYR A 183 -17.29 -14.52 4.26
N GLU A 184 -15.96 -14.49 4.19
CA GLU A 184 -15.11 -15.68 4.27
C GLU A 184 -15.30 -16.42 5.61
N GLU A 185 -15.34 -15.69 6.73
CA GLU A 185 -15.57 -16.30 8.05
C GLU A 185 -16.96 -16.94 8.15
N LYS A 186 -18.00 -16.24 7.70
CA LYS A 186 -19.38 -16.76 7.67
C LYS A 186 -19.50 -18.06 6.87
N ASN A 187 -18.66 -18.23 5.84
CA ASN A 187 -18.60 -19.43 5.02
C ASN A 187 -17.60 -20.48 5.54
N GLY A 188 -17.03 -20.29 6.73
CA GLY A 188 -16.08 -21.23 7.35
C GLY A 188 -14.74 -21.36 6.62
N LYS A 189 -14.35 -20.34 5.86
CA LYS A 189 -13.11 -20.35 5.04
C LYS A 189 -11.92 -19.71 5.73
N THR A 190 -12.16 -18.91 6.75
CA THR A 190 -11.13 -18.24 7.55
C THR A 190 -11.61 -18.04 8.96
N GLN A 191 -10.70 -17.65 9.85
CA GLN A 191 -11.00 -17.12 11.18
C GLN A 191 -10.49 -15.69 11.24
N ILE A 192 -11.34 -14.77 11.68
CA ILE A 192 -10.97 -13.36 11.80
C ILE A 192 -10.09 -13.16 13.05
N ASP A 193 -9.03 -12.37 12.90
CA ASP A 193 -8.33 -11.76 14.02
C ASP A 193 -9.05 -10.46 14.39
N ASP A 194 -9.69 -10.45 15.56
CA ASP A 194 -10.50 -9.33 16.03
C ASP A 194 -9.70 -8.04 16.20
N PHE A 195 -8.41 -8.15 16.59
CA PHE A 195 -7.58 -6.98 16.78
C PHE A 195 -7.19 -6.36 15.43
N ALA A 196 -6.79 -7.18 14.44
CA ALA A 196 -6.52 -6.71 13.07
C ALA A 196 -7.77 -6.08 12.43
N MET A 197 -8.94 -6.72 12.62
CA MET A 197 -10.23 -6.18 12.18
C MET A 197 -10.50 -4.80 12.80
N MET A 198 -10.28 -4.67 14.10
CA MET A 198 -10.49 -3.40 14.81
C MET A 198 -9.55 -2.31 14.28
N ILE A 199 -8.27 -2.60 14.08
CA ILE A 199 -7.27 -1.65 13.60
C ILE A 199 -7.62 -1.17 12.17
N ALA A 200 -7.87 -2.09 11.23
CA ALA A 200 -8.22 -1.73 9.85
C ALA A 200 -9.54 -0.91 9.80
N LYS A 201 -10.54 -1.31 10.58
CA LYS A 201 -11.81 -0.58 10.68
C LYS A 201 -11.65 0.81 11.28
N LYS A 202 -10.79 0.97 12.27
CA LYS A 202 -10.48 2.29 12.87
C LYS A 202 -9.75 3.17 11.86
N ALA A 203 -8.77 2.65 11.16
CA ALA A 203 -8.00 3.37 10.13
C ALA A 203 -8.94 3.97 9.07
N VAL A 204 -9.75 3.16 8.39
CA VAL A 204 -10.64 3.69 7.36
C VAL A 204 -11.72 4.62 7.92
N ASN A 205 -12.26 4.35 9.11
CA ASN A 205 -13.27 5.24 9.71
C ASN A 205 -12.68 6.59 10.14
N SER A 206 -11.42 6.66 10.58
CA SER A 206 -10.72 7.90 10.87
C SER A 206 -10.54 8.71 9.59
N PHE A 207 -9.93 8.10 8.58
CA PHE A 207 -9.70 8.72 7.28
C PHE A 207 -10.97 9.34 6.68
N VAL A 208 -12.07 8.56 6.57
CA VAL A 208 -13.30 9.04 5.92
C VAL A 208 -14.07 10.09 6.71
N ARG A 209 -13.67 10.39 7.95
CA ARG A 209 -14.30 11.44 8.80
C ARG A 209 -13.43 12.67 8.94
N THR A 210 -12.20 12.63 8.48
CA THR A 210 -11.28 13.76 8.59
C THR A 210 -11.75 14.91 7.69
N PRO A 211 -11.99 16.10 8.25
CA PRO A 211 -12.36 17.25 7.45
C PRO A 211 -11.14 17.73 6.65
N TYR A 212 -11.37 18.20 5.42
CA TYR A 212 -10.35 18.79 4.56
C TYR A 212 -11.01 19.77 3.58
N GLU A 213 -10.22 20.72 3.10
CA GLU A 213 -10.60 21.63 2.01
C GLU A 213 -9.93 21.21 0.71
N ASN A 214 -8.74 20.61 0.81
CA ASN A 214 -7.92 20.17 -0.31
C ASN A 214 -7.18 18.87 0.04
N ILE A 215 -6.97 17.99 -0.95
CA ILE A 215 -6.24 16.72 -0.75
C ILE A 215 -4.76 16.93 -0.37
N LYS A 216 -4.21 18.14 -0.50
CA LYS A 216 -2.85 18.52 -0.07
C LYS A 216 -2.82 19.19 1.31
N ASP A 217 -3.96 19.32 1.99
CA ASP A 217 -3.98 19.84 3.35
C ASP A 217 -3.12 18.96 4.27
N GLN A 218 -2.39 19.61 5.16
CA GLN A 218 -1.46 18.91 6.06
C GLN A 218 -2.20 17.89 6.94
N LEU A 219 -3.39 18.25 7.44
CA LEU A 219 -4.20 17.34 8.24
C LEU A 219 -4.65 16.13 7.41
N PHE A 220 -5.13 16.35 6.18
CA PHE A 220 -5.57 15.29 5.29
C PHE A 220 -4.43 14.32 4.95
N LEU A 221 -3.27 14.86 4.53
CA LEU A 221 -2.10 14.04 4.17
C LEU A 221 -1.59 13.24 5.36
N LYS A 222 -1.52 13.88 6.54
CA LYS A 222 -1.12 13.19 7.76
C LYS A 222 -2.07 12.05 8.10
N GLU A 223 -3.38 12.29 8.06
CA GLU A 223 -4.39 11.27 8.34
C GLU A 223 -4.35 10.13 7.31
N LEU A 224 -4.16 10.45 6.02
CA LEU A 224 -3.99 9.44 4.98
C LEU A 224 -2.78 8.55 5.28
N VAL A 225 -1.62 9.14 5.61
CA VAL A 225 -0.39 8.41 5.95
C VAL A 225 -0.58 7.56 7.20
N ASP A 226 -1.12 8.13 8.28
CA ASP A 226 -1.34 7.42 9.55
C ASP A 226 -2.32 6.26 9.36
N SER A 227 -3.40 6.46 8.57
CA SER A 227 -4.37 5.42 8.26
C SER A 227 -3.80 4.31 7.38
N LEU A 228 -3.00 4.65 6.36
CA LEU A 228 -2.28 3.65 5.55
C LEU A 228 -1.27 2.87 6.39
N ALA A 229 -0.57 3.53 7.32
CA ALA A 229 0.33 2.85 8.25
C ALA A 229 -0.42 1.85 9.16
N MET A 230 -1.56 2.26 9.72
CA MET A 230 -2.42 1.37 10.51
C MET A 230 -2.94 0.19 9.68
N SER A 231 -3.27 0.42 8.41
CA SER A 231 -3.67 -0.63 7.47
C SER A 231 -2.57 -1.66 7.28
N GLY A 232 -1.33 -1.23 7.02
CA GLY A 232 -0.18 -2.13 6.91
C GLY A 232 0.09 -2.91 8.21
N MET A 233 -0.12 -2.30 9.38
CA MET A 233 -0.03 -3.00 10.67
C MET A 233 -1.13 -4.06 10.83
N ALA A 234 -2.35 -3.79 10.38
CA ALA A 234 -3.44 -4.77 10.42
C ALA A 234 -3.13 -6.01 9.57
N ASN A 235 -2.47 -5.82 8.41
CA ASN A 235 -1.97 -6.92 7.57
C ASN A 235 -0.97 -7.81 8.33
N GLU A 236 0.01 -7.20 9.00
CA GLU A 236 1.01 -7.93 9.81
C GLU A 236 0.35 -8.70 10.96
N ILE A 237 -0.54 -8.07 11.73
CA ILE A 237 -1.23 -8.66 12.87
C ILE A 237 -2.09 -9.85 12.46
N ALA A 238 -2.80 -9.74 11.34
CA ALA A 238 -3.62 -10.83 10.81
C ALA A 238 -2.79 -11.99 10.23
N GLY A 239 -1.50 -11.78 9.97
CA GLY A 239 -0.65 -12.74 9.25
C GLY A 239 -1.12 -13.01 7.82
N SER A 240 -1.98 -12.14 7.29
CA SER A 240 -2.56 -12.23 5.94
C SER A 240 -3.05 -10.87 5.47
N SER A 241 -3.24 -10.71 4.15
CA SER A 241 -3.79 -9.48 3.58
C SER A 241 -5.32 -9.37 3.69
N ALA A 242 -6.00 -10.30 4.32
CA ALA A 242 -7.47 -10.33 4.37
C ALA A 242 -8.11 -9.06 4.92
N PRO A 243 -7.62 -8.43 6.01
CA PRO A 243 -8.23 -7.21 6.55
C PRO A 243 -8.11 -6.00 5.61
N VAL A 244 -7.20 -6.03 4.64
CA VAL A 244 -6.85 -4.86 3.82
C VAL A 244 -7.01 -5.10 2.31
N SER A 245 -7.27 -6.33 1.89
CA SER A 245 -7.34 -6.75 0.48
C SER A 245 -8.46 -7.77 0.29
N GLY A 246 -9.53 -7.36 -0.36
CA GLY A 246 -10.71 -8.16 -0.71
C GLY A 246 -10.89 -8.29 -2.22
N SER A 247 -12.13 -8.42 -2.64
CA SER A 247 -12.56 -8.53 -4.06
C SER A 247 -12.03 -7.37 -4.93
N GLU A 248 -12.01 -6.15 -4.40
CA GLU A 248 -11.52 -4.97 -5.10
C GLU A 248 -10.03 -5.08 -5.47
N HIS A 249 -9.23 -5.69 -4.61
CA HIS A 249 -7.82 -5.96 -4.89
C HIS A 249 -7.64 -7.09 -5.89
N LEU A 250 -8.50 -8.11 -5.87
CA LEU A 250 -8.47 -9.17 -6.88
C LEU A 250 -8.70 -8.61 -8.28
N ILE A 251 -9.65 -7.67 -8.43
CA ILE A 251 -9.86 -6.94 -9.68
C ILE A 251 -8.60 -6.18 -10.10
N SER A 252 -7.98 -5.42 -9.20
CA SER A 252 -6.75 -4.67 -9.50
C SER A 252 -5.60 -5.58 -9.93
N HIS A 253 -5.39 -6.69 -9.24
CA HIS A 253 -4.36 -7.67 -9.62
C HIS A 253 -4.68 -8.40 -10.93
N ALA A 254 -5.95 -8.60 -11.27
CA ALA A 254 -6.35 -9.11 -12.57
C ALA A 254 -6.05 -8.09 -13.67
N LEU A 255 -6.36 -6.80 -13.46
CA LEU A 255 -6.00 -5.72 -14.39
C LEU A 255 -4.49 -5.63 -14.61
N ASP A 256 -3.67 -5.82 -13.56
CA ASP A 256 -2.20 -5.87 -13.69
C ASP A 256 -1.72 -7.03 -14.58
N LYS A 257 -2.51 -8.09 -14.74
CA LYS A 257 -2.20 -9.23 -15.63
C LYS A 257 -2.74 -9.05 -17.05
N ILE A 258 -3.87 -8.38 -17.19
CA ILE A 258 -4.57 -8.19 -18.48
C ILE A 258 -3.97 -7.05 -19.27
N LEU A 259 -3.64 -5.93 -18.58
CA LEU A 259 -3.20 -4.71 -19.23
C LEU A 259 -1.67 -4.68 -19.40
N GLU A 260 -1.22 -4.29 -20.57
CA GLU A 260 0.20 -4.05 -20.84
C GLU A 260 0.76 -2.90 -19.97
N LYS A 261 -0.07 -1.86 -19.76
CA LYS A 261 0.27 -0.67 -18.96
C LYS A 261 -0.83 -0.40 -17.94
N PRO A 262 -0.86 -1.14 -16.82
CA PRO A 262 -1.85 -0.92 -15.78
C PRO A 262 -1.66 0.44 -15.13
N GLN A 263 -2.74 0.98 -14.58
CA GLN A 263 -2.72 2.21 -13.80
C GLN A 263 -2.17 1.96 -12.38
N LEU A 264 -1.97 3.03 -11.61
CA LEU A 264 -1.55 2.90 -10.22
C LEU A 264 -2.52 1.99 -9.46
N HIS A 265 -1.95 1.09 -8.66
CA HIS A 265 -2.69 0.07 -7.91
C HIS A 265 -3.90 0.63 -7.17
N GLY A 266 -3.70 1.65 -6.32
CA GLY A 266 -4.80 2.22 -5.55
C GLY A 266 -5.85 2.94 -6.40
N VAL A 267 -5.52 3.38 -7.61
CA VAL A 267 -6.52 3.94 -8.55
C VAL A 267 -7.44 2.83 -9.04
N GLN A 268 -6.88 1.70 -9.49
CA GLN A 268 -7.65 0.51 -9.87
C GLN A 268 -8.50 -0.01 -8.71
N VAL A 269 -7.88 -0.11 -7.52
CA VAL A 269 -8.54 -0.52 -6.29
C VAL A 269 -9.68 0.42 -5.90
N GLY A 270 -9.52 1.74 -6.02
CA GLY A 270 -10.57 2.71 -5.70
C GLY A 270 -11.81 2.57 -6.56
N ILE A 271 -11.65 2.39 -7.88
CA ILE A 271 -12.76 2.11 -8.81
C ILE A 271 -13.45 0.79 -8.44
N ALA A 272 -12.65 -0.25 -8.25
CA ALA A 272 -13.15 -1.57 -7.86
C ALA A 272 -13.83 -1.56 -6.48
N THR A 273 -13.39 -0.70 -5.56
CA THR A 273 -14.03 -0.52 -4.25
C THR A 273 -15.44 0.06 -4.41
N TYR A 274 -15.62 1.06 -5.26
CA TYR A 274 -16.96 1.57 -5.54
C TYR A 274 -17.86 0.46 -6.11
N LEU A 275 -17.39 -0.27 -7.11
CA LEU A 275 -18.12 -1.41 -7.70
C LEU A 275 -18.48 -2.44 -6.62
N MET A 276 -17.50 -2.88 -5.84
CA MET A 276 -17.70 -3.94 -4.86
C MET A 276 -18.55 -3.49 -3.68
N SER A 277 -18.53 -2.22 -3.30
CA SER A 277 -19.42 -1.69 -2.26
C SER A 277 -20.90 -1.81 -2.66
N LYS A 278 -21.21 -1.71 -3.95
CA LYS A 278 -22.55 -1.94 -4.51
C LYS A 278 -22.89 -3.41 -4.62
N VAL A 279 -21.95 -4.24 -5.06
CA VAL A 279 -22.14 -5.72 -5.11
C VAL A 279 -22.43 -6.28 -3.71
N GLN A 280 -21.74 -5.77 -2.72
CA GLN A 280 -21.90 -6.17 -1.31
C GLN A 280 -23.10 -5.51 -0.63
N ASP A 281 -23.77 -4.53 -1.28
CA ASP A 281 -24.78 -3.63 -0.69
C ASP A 281 -24.29 -3.04 0.64
N HIS A 282 -23.00 -2.61 0.67
CA HIS A 282 -22.34 -2.18 1.89
C HIS A 282 -21.70 -0.80 1.75
N ARG A 283 -22.28 0.19 2.43
CA ARG A 283 -21.74 1.56 2.58
C ARG A 283 -21.37 2.28 1.27
N TYR A 284 -21.97 1.89 0.14
CA TYR A 284 -21.65 2.43 -1.18
C TYR A 284 -21.84 3.94 -1.27
N ILE A 285 -22.85 4.52 -0.59
CA ILE A 285 -23.05 5.97 -0.53
C ILE A 285 -21.82 6.67 0.10
N ARG A 286 -21.24 6.06 1.15
CA ARG A 286 -20.07 6.62 1.83
C ARG A 286 -18.83 6.54 0.95
N VAL A 287 -18.62 5.42 0.27
CA VAL A 287 -17.54 5.23 -0.70
C VAL A 287 -17.65 6.28 -1.81
N ASP A 288 -18.84 6.40 -2.42
CA ASP A 288 -19.12 7.38 -3.47
C ASP A 288 -18.85 8.82 -3.01
N THR A 289 -19.36 9.20 -1.82
CA THR A 289 -19.16 10.53 -1.26
C THR A 289 -17.69 10.89 -1.10
N VAL A 290 -16.87 10.00 -0.54
CA VAL A 290 -15.44 10.26 -0.34
C VAL A 290 -14.69 10.36 -1.67
N LEU A 291 -14.95 9.46 -2.60
CA LEU A 291 -14.28 9.46 -3.91
C LEU A 291 -14.70 10.69 -4.75
N GLU A 292 -15.95 11.15 -4.65
CA GLU A 292 -16.39 12.38 -5.29
C GLU A 292 -15.74 13.61 -4.67
N GLN A 293 -15.82 13.77 -3.34
CA GLN A 293 -15.34 14.95 -2.63
C GLN A 293 -13.84 15.13 -2.73
N THR A 294 -13.08 14.04 -2.80
CA THR A 294 -11.62 14.09 -3.00
C THR A 294 -11.20 14.45 -4.42
N GLY A 295 -12.13 14.47 -5.39
CA GLY A 295 -11.82 14.67 -6.81
C GLY A 295 -11.27 13.41 -7.49
N PHE A 296 -11.31 12.25 -6.82
CA PHE A 296 -10.81 10.98 -7.34
C PHE A 296 -11.44 10.64 -8.70
N TYR A 297 -12.76 10.77 -8.83
CA TYR A 297 -13.45 10.48 -10.09
C TYR A 297 -13.03 11.41 -11.22
N ASN A 298 -12.82 12.70 -10.94
CA ASN A 298 -12.33 13.64 -11.96
C ASN A 298 -10.94 13.24 -12.44
N TYR A 299 -10.07 12.77 -11.54
CA TYR A 299 -8.77 12.22 -11.94
C TYR A 299 -8.92 10.94 -12.77
N VAL A 300 -9.77 9.99 -12.36
CA VAL A 300 -10.01 8.73 -13.10
C VAL A 300 -10.49 8.98 -14.52
N LYS A 301 -11.39 9.92 -14.76
CA LYS A 301 -11.87 10.31 -16.10
C LYS A 301 -10.72 10.68 -17.06
N THR A 302 -9.65 11.27 -16.54
CA THR A 302 -8.48 11.65 -17.37
C THR A 302 -7.71 10.45 -17.88
N LEU A 303 -7.84 9.30 -17.23
CA LEU A 303 -7.08 8.08 -17.51
C LEU A 303 -7.70 7.25 -18.66
N LYS A 304 -8.98 7.47 -18.98
CA LYS A 304 -9.71 6.77 -20.05
C LYS A 304 -9.60 5.25 -19.94
N MET A 305 -9.87 4.71 -18.73
CA MET A 305 -9.80 3.28 -18.50
C MET A 305 -11.00 2.57 -19.12
N GLU A 306 -10.72 1.43 -19.77
CA GLU A 306 -11.75 0.69 -20.49
C GLU A 306 -12.60 -0.19 -19.55
N LYS A 307 -13.90 -0.06 -19.68
CA LYS A 307 -14.88 -0.88 -18.95
C LYS A 307 -14.72 -2.38 -19.22
N ALA A 308 -14.42 -2.74 -20.47
CA ALA A 308 -14.20 -4.13 -20.87
C ALA A 308 -13.08 -4.80 -20.07
N ALA A 309 -11.99 -4.08 -19.80
CA ALA A 309 -10.90 -4.61 -18.98
C ALA A 309 -11.35 -4.93 -17.54
N PHE A 310 -12.25 -4.12 -16.96
CA PHE A 310 -12.83 -4.42 -15.65
C PHE A 310 -13.75 -5.64 -15.67
N MET A 311 -14.51 -5.86 -16.76
CA MET A 311 -15.33 -7.07 -16.92
C MET A 311 -14.47 -8.33 -16.95
N ASP A 312 -13.41 -8.32 -17.77
CA ASP A 312 -12.46 -9.44 -17.83
C ASP A 312 -11.76 -9.67 -16.49
N ALA A 313 -11.41 -8.58 -15.79
CA ALA A 313 -10.81 -8.65 -14.46
C ALA A 313 -11.74 -9.23 -13.40
N VAL A 314 -13.05 -8.94 -13.46
CA VAL A 314 -14.07 -9.55 -12.57
C VAL A 314 -14.13 -11.05 -12.78
N ASP A 315 -14.11 -11.53 -14.03
CA ASP A 315 -14.14 -12.96 -14.33
C ASP A 315 -12.85 -13.68 -13.91
N MET A 316 -11.69 -13.03 -14.05
CA MET A 316 -10.37 -13.55 -13.64
C MET A 316 -10.13 -13.49 -12.12
N ALA A 317 -10.84 -12.63 -11.39
CA ALA A 317 -10.58 -12.36 -9.97
C ALA A 317 -10.45 -13.62 -9.07
N PRO A 318 -11.29 -14.68 -9.20
CA PRO A 318 -11.14 -15.89 -8.39
C PRO A 318 -9.79 -16.61 -8.59
N GLU A 319 -9.21 -16.53 -9.79
CA GLU A 319 -7.95 -17.19 -10.13
C GLU A 319 -6.73 -16.47 -9.56
N ILE A 320 -6.86 -15.20 -9.18
CA ILE A 320 -5.79 -14.39 -8.61
C ILE A 320 -5.32 -14.92 -7.26
N LYS A 321 -6.28 -15.27 -6.39
CA LYS A 321 -6.02 -15.87 -5.07
C LYS A 321 -7.02 -17.01 -4.83
N PRO A 322 -6.82 -18.19 -5.40
CA PRO A 322 -7.78 -19.29 -5.29
C PRO A 322 -7.96 -19.85 -3.87
N GLY A 323 -7.05 -19.51 -2.96
CA GLY A 323 -7.17 -19.84 -1.53
C GLY A 323 -8.08 -18.91 -0.73
N ARG A 324 -8.60 -17.81 -1.33
CA ARG A 324 -9.55 -16.89 -0.73
C ARG A 324 -11.00 -17.33 -1.08
N HIS A 325 -11.96 -16.75 -0.40
CA HIS A 325 -13.39 -16.96 -0.71
C HIS A 325 -14.18 -15.66 -0.56
N THR A 326 -13.75 -14.63 -1.30
CA THR A 326 -14.44 -13.34 -1.36
C THR A 326 -15.74 -13.43 -2.16
N TYR A 327 -16.52 -12.35 -2.20
CA TYR A 327 -17.76 -12.29 -2.99
C TYR A 327 -17.54 -12.71 -4.46
N LEU A 328 -16.42 -12.31 -5.09
CA LEU A 328 -16.15 -12.65 -6.49
C LEU A 328 -15.85 -14.13 -6.75
N HIS A 329 -15.67 -14.97 -5.72
CA HIS A 329 -15.55 -16.43 -5.92
C HIS A 329 -16.89 -17.08 -6.24
N GLU A 330 -18.03 -16.38 -6.01
CA GLU A 330 -19.34 -16.85 -6.43
C GLU A 330 -19.80 -16.19 -7.73
N GLU A 331 -20.26 -17.00 -8.68
CA GLU A 331 -20.68 -16.55 -10.03
C GLU A 331 -21.77 -15.48 -9.97
N LYS A 332 -22.76 -15.63 -9.10
CA LYS A 332 -23.87 -14.65 -8.97
C LYS A 332 -23.38 -13.22 -8.68
N TYR A 333 -22.29 -13.07 -7.93
CA TYR A 333 -21.73 -11.75 -7.62
C TYR A 333 -20.84 -11.21 -8.75
N ARG A 334 -20.17 -12.08 -9.52
CA ARG A 334 -19.48 -11.66 -10.74
C ARG A 334 -20.48 -11.15 -11.78
N GLU A 335 -21.59 -11.87 -11.97
CA GLU A 335 -22.67 -11.42 -12.88
C GLU A 335 -23.28 -10.10 -12.42
N LEU A 336 -23.52 -9.92 -11.12
CA LEU A 336 -23.98 -8.64 -10.57
C LEU A 336 -22.94 -7.52 -10.79
N ALA A 337 -21.66 -7.77 -10.59
CA ALA A 337 -20.59 -6.79 -10.84
C ALA A 337 -20.55 -6.37 -12.31
N LYS A 338 -20.62 -7.32 -13.25
CA LYS A 338 -20.66 -7.04 -14.69
C LYS A 338 -21.92 -6.26 -15.09
N LYS A 339 -23.06 -6.60 -14.51
CA LYS A 339 -24.30 -5.84 -14.71
C LYS A 339 -24.15 -4.39 -14.23
N LEU A 340 -23.58 -4.16 -13.04
CA LEU A 340 -23.32 -2.81 -12.52
C LEU A 340 -22.32 -2.04 -13.38
N LEU A 341 -21.29 -2.68 -13.92
CA LEU A 341 -20.36 -2.05 -14.88
C LEU A 341 -21.10 -1.53 -16.13
N CYS A 342 -22.19 -2.15 -16.53
CA CYS A 342 -23.00 -1.71 -17.68
C CYS A 342 -24.03 -0.63 -17.33
N GLU A 343 -24.68 -0.76 -16.15
CA GLU A 343 -25.91 0.00 -15.85
C GLU A 343 -25.67 1.17 -14.86
N ASP A 344 -24.59 1.15 -14.08
CA ASP A 344 -24.35 2.17 -13.06
C ASP A 344 -23.89 3.49 -13.68
N GLU A 345 -24.59 4.59 -13.37
CA GLU A 345 -24.33 5.90 -13.92
C GLU A 345 -22.91 6.41 -13.60
N ARG A 346 -22.42 6.17 -12.37
CA ARG A 346 -21.09 6.61 -11.96
C ARG A 346 -19.99 5.85 -12.72
N LEU A 347 -20.13 4.53 -12.85
CA LEU A 347 -19.16 3.73 -13.61
C LEU A 347 -19.17 4.08 -15.10
N ASN A 348 -20.35 4.39 -15.66
CA ASN A 348 -20.48 4.87 -17.05
C ASN A 348 -19.87 6.27 -17.25
N ASP A 349 -19.83 7.10 -16.22
CA ASP A 349 -19.26 8.44 -16.26
C ASP A 349 -17.70 8.43 -16.18
N ILE A 350 -17.10 7.44 -15.50
CA ILE A 350 -15.66 7.38 -15.24
C ILE A 350 -14.89 6.38 -16.10
N LEU A 351 -15.57 5.41 -16.73
CA LEU A 351 -14.98 4.38 -17.62
C LEU A 351 -15.49 4.56 -19.05
N ILE A 352 -14.66 4.24 -20.04
CA ILE A 352 -15.01 4.30 -21.46
C ILE A 352 -15.34 2.91 -22.02
#